data_9d6004e61ecab4fda2e7cb68ef3fb912
#
_entry.id   9d6004e61ecab4fda2e7cb68ef3fb912
#
_cell.length_a   1.000
_cell.length_b   1.000
_cell.length_c   1.000
_cell.angle_alpha   90.00
_cell.angle_beta   90.00
_cell.angle_gamma   90.00
#
_symmetry.space_group_name_H-M   'P 1'
#
loop_
_entity.id
_entity.type
_entity.pdbx_description
1 polymer ?
#
loop_
_entity_poly.entity_id
_entity_poly.type
_entity_poly.pdbx_seq_one_letter_code
_entity_poly.pdbx_strand_id
1 'polypeptide(L)'
;MKRPNLLYYDSPKDSTELSSLLLHEAEVCEILRASPHQNIAQYLGCIVKNDKITGLCFVKYGMNLFDRVTEDSRPFNTNLVLKGIQAGIRHLHSLGLIHCDINPANIVMGRGDTPVIVDFDSCQRNGEKLGFKRGTLDWTREDFGYARPENDKYGLSKIRDFLSQVPKM
;
A
#
# COMPACT_ATOMS: atom_id res chain seq x y z
N MET A 1 1.67 12.41 -6.92
CA MET A 1 2.68 12.92 -6.00
C MET A 1 2.17 12.69 -4.58
N LYS A 2 2.92 11.97 -3.76
CA LYS A 2 2.65 11.79 -2.32
C LYS A 2 3.55 12.73 -1.54
N ARG A 3 2.98 13.51 -0.62
CA ARG A 3 3.70 14.38 0.32
C ARG A 3 3.41 13.91 1.74
N PRO A 4 4.29 14.19 2.71
CA PRO A 4 3.98 13.94 4.11
C PRO A 4 2.67 14.60 4.50
N ASN A 5 1.82 13.89 5.24
CA ASN A 5 0.57 14.48 5.73
C ASN A 5 0.87 15.36 6.95
N LEU A 6 0.81 16.67 6.77
CA LEU A 6 1.11 17.67 7.80
C LEU A 6 0.04 17.78 8.90
N LEU A 7 -1.08 17.05 8.80
CA LEU A 7 -2.13 17.05 9.83
C LEU A 7 -1.69 16.44 11.18
N TYR A 8 -0.53 15.78 11.21
CA TYR A 8 0.06 15.19 12.42
C TYR A 8 1.24 16.04 12.95
N TYR A 9 1.33 17.31 12.58
CA TYR A 9 2.48 18.17 12.87
C TYR A 9 2.23 19.03 14.13
N ASP A 10 2.29 18.41 15.32
CA ASP A 10 2.11 19.14 16.59
C ASP A 10 3.41 19.34 17.39
N SER A 11 4.53 18.70 16.99
CA SER A 11 5.79 18.83 17.74
C SER A 11 7.05 18.63 16.86
N PRO A 12 8.24 19.14 17.30
CA PRO A 12 9.52 18.86 16.62
C PRO A 12 9.89 17.36 16.53
N LYS A 13 9.40 16.52 17.44
CA LYS A 13 9.57 15.06 17.39
C LYS A 13 8.82 14.45 16.22
N ASP A 14 7.61 14.94 15.93
CA ASP A 14 6.79 14.47 14.83
C ASP A 14 7.44 14.74 13.46
N SER A 15 8.22 15.82 13.35
CA SER A 15 8.96 16.16 12.12
C SER A 15 10.05 15.13 11.79
N THR A 16 10.72 14.59 12.80
CA THR A 16 11.77 13.60 12.64
C THR A 16 11.19 12.25 12.27
N GLU A 17 10.07 11.87 12.88
CA GLU A 17 9.35 10.62 12.58
C GLU A 17 8.76 10.64 11.17
N LEU A 18 8.12 11.73 10.75
CA LEU A 18 7.59 11.89 9.39
C LEU A 18 8.69 11.85 8.33
N SER A 19 9.83 12.46 8.61
CA SER A 19 10.99 12.42 7.70
C SER A 19 11.55 11.01 7.59
N SER A 20 11.60 10.25 8.69
CA SER A 20 12.03 8.86 8.72
C SER A 20 11.08 7.95 7.95
N LEU A 21 9.76 8.16 8.08
CA LEU A 21 8.75 7.39 7.33
C LEU A 21 8.86 7.64 5.82
N LEU A 22 9.04 8.91 5.41
CA LEU A 22 9.17 9.25 4.00
C LEU A 22 10.46 8.65 3.40
N LEU A 23 11.57 8.69 4.14
CA LEU A 23 12.83 8.10 3.72
C LEU A 23 12.71 6.58 3.61
N HIS A 24 12.10 5.94 4.60
CA HIS A 24 11.84 4.51 4.60
C HIS A 24 10.98 4.09 3.40
N GLU A 25 9.89 4.82 3.13
CA GLU A 25 9.06 4.55 1.95
C GLU A 25 9.84 4.75 0.65
N ALA A 26 10.72 5.76 0.57
CA ALA A 26 11.58 5.97 -0.58
C ALA A 26 12.53 4.79 -0.82
N GLU A 27 13.15 4.25 0.23
CA GLU A 27 14.03 3.07 0.16
C GLU A 27 13.28 1.83 -0.35
N VAL A 28 12.09 1.56 0.17
CA VAL A 28 11.21 0.49 -0.32
C VAL A 28 10.88 0.70 -1.80
N CYS A 29 10.50 1.93 -2.19
CA CYS A 29 10.15 2.26 -3.56
C CYS A 29 11.33 2.10 -4.54
N GLU A 30 12.58 2.34 -4.12
CA GLU A 30 13.76 2.09 -4.95
C GLU A 30 13.98 0.57 -5.20
N ILE A 31 13.70 -0.28 -4.20
CA ILE A 31 13.71 -1.74 -4.40
C ILE A 31 12.64 -2.14 -5.42
N LEU A 32 11.43 -1.62 -5.30
CA LEU A 32 10.32 -1.90 -6.21
C LEU A 32 10.57 -1.39 -7.62
N ARG A 33 11.25 -0.23 -7.76
CA ARG A 33 11.64 0.32 -9.06
C ARG A 33 12.61 -0.59 -9.80
N ALA A 34 13.51 -1.24 -9.10
CA ALA A 34 14.46 -2.20 -9.68
C ALA A 34 13.78 -3.52 -10.12
N SER A 35 12.58 -3.83 -9.59
CA SER A 35 11.81 -5.03 -9.91
C SER A 35 10.33 -4.67 -10.12
N PRO A 36 9.96 -4.04 -11.26
CA PRO A 36 8.62 -3.55 -11.50
C PRO A 36 7.61 -4.70 -11.69
N HIS A 37 6.37 -4.48 -11.23
CA HIS A 37 5.28 -5.43 -11.38
C HIS A 37 3.95 -4.71 -11.66
N GLN A 38 3.10 -5.25 -12.54
CA GLN A 38 1.85 -4.59 -12.97
C GLN A 38 0.86 -4.30 -11.83
N ASN A 39 0.90 -5.06 -10.73
CA ASN A 39 0.02 -4.87 -9.58
C ASN A 39 0.72 -4.15 -8.41
N ILE A 40 1.84 -3.48 -8.67
CA ILE A 40 2.58 -2.64 -7.72
C ILE A 40 2.69 -1.23 -8.30
N ALA A 41 2.51 -0.20 -7.49
CA ALA A 41 2.59 1.18 -7.95
C ALA A 41 3.95 1.49 -8.56
N GLN A 42 3.92 2.06 -9.76
CA GLN A 42 5.11 2.48 -10.46
C GLN A 42 5.65 3.77 -9.85
N TYR A 43 6.74 3.65 -9.14
CA TYR A 43 7.49 4.76 -8.57
C TYR A 43 8.37 5.43 -9.63
N LEU A 44 8.34 6.76 -9.69
CA LEU A 44 9.05 7.58 -10.67
C LEU A 44 10.27 8.31 -10.08
N GLY A 45 10.40 8.34 -8.76
CA GLY A 45 11.48 9.00 -8.05
C GLY A 45 10.99 9.91 -6.93
N CYS A 46 11.92 10.53 -6.20
CA CYS A 46 11.60 11.48 -5.14
C CYS A 46 11.72 12.93 -5.62
N ILE A 47 11.05 13.83 -4.90
CA ILE A 47 11.20 15.27 -5.06
C ILE A 47 12.20 15.75 -4.01
N VAL A 48 13.27 16.37 -4.48
CA VAL A 48 14.31 16.95 -3.62
C VAL A 48 14.20 18.48 -3.64
N LYS A 49 14.21 19.10 -2.45
CA LYS A 49 14.28 20.55 -2.28
C LYS A 49 15.24 20.87 -1.13
N ASN A 50 16.23 21.73 -1.37
CA ASN A 50 17.26 22.09 -0.40
C ASN A 50 17.90 20.82 0.22
N ASP A 51 18.34 19.89 -0.62
CA ASP A 51 18.99 18.61 -0.27
C ASP A 51 18.14 17.68 0.63
N LYS A 52 16.81 17.91 0.68
CA LYS A 52 15.87 17.08 1.44
C LYS A 52 14.80 16.48 0.54
N ILE A 53 14.46 15.23 0.79
CA ILE A 53 13.32 14.57 0.14
C ILE A 53 12.04 15.20 0.71
N THR A 54 11.20 15.76 -0.18
CA THR A 54 9.96 16.45 0.19
C THR A 54 8.71 15.75 -0.35
N GLY A 55 8.87 14.67 -1.08
CA GLY A 55 7.76 13.86 -1.59
C GLY A 55 8.23 12.75 -2.52
N LEU A 56 7.31 11.85 -2.82
CA LEU A 56 7.50 10.73 -3.73
C LEU A 56 6.57 10.89 -4.94
N CYS A 57 7.08 10.54 -6.12
CA CYS A 57 6.34 10.59 -7.37
C CYS A 57 5.98 9.18 -7.83
N PHE A 58 4.71 9.01 -8.18
CA PHE A 58 4.18 7.76 -8.74
C PHE A 58 3.38 8.06 -10.01
N VAL A 59 3.20 7.05 -10.84
CA VAL A 59 2.20 7.09 -11.90
C VAL A 59 0.83 7.34 -11.28
N LYS A 60 0.00 8.14 -11.94
CA LYS A 60 -1.38 8.41 -11.48
C LYS A 60 -2.28 7.24 -11.85
N TYR A 61 -2.99 6.72 -10.89
CA TYR A 61 -4.02 5.69 -11.04
C TYR A 61 -5.43 6.30 -10.86
N GLY A 62 -6.46 5.47 -11.03
CA GLY A 62 -7.84 5.83 -10.79
C GLY A 62 -8.20 5.89 -9.30
N MET A 63 -9.49 5.68 -8.99
CA MET A 63 -9.99 5.60 -7.62
C MET A 63 -9.44 4.37 -6.90
N ASN A 64 -9.48 4.35 -5.58
CA ASN A 64 -9.15 3.18 -4.80
C ASN A 64 -10.28 2.13 -4.85
N LEU A 65 -10.02 0.92 -4.36
CA LEU A 65 -10.97 -0.18 -4.38
C LEU A 65 -12.19 0.06 -3.47
N PHE A 66 -12.01 0.80 -2.38
CA PHE A 66 -13.11 1.17 -1.50
C PHE A 66 -14.12 2.04 -2.26
N ASP A 67 -13.66 3.13 -2.85
CA ASP A 67 -14.49 4.05 -3.63
C ASP A 67 -15.07 3.33 -4.88
N ARG A 68 -14.30 2.43 -5.50
CA ARG A 68 -14.75 1.63 -6.65
C ARG A 68 -15.96 0.75 -6.32
N VAL A 69 -16.02 0.24 -5.10
CA VAL A 69 -17.13 -0.61 -4.63
C VAL A 69 -18.31 0.23 -4.14
N THR A 70 -18.05 1.36 -3.48
CA THR A 70 -19.09 2.15 -2.80
C THR A 70 -19.71 3.24 -3.68
N GLU A 71 -18.94 3.80 -4.63
CA GLU A 71 -19.37 4.96 -5.42
C GLU A 71 -19.62 4.63 -6.90
N ASP A 72 -19.03 3.56 -7.42
CA ASP A 72 -19.13 3.19 -8.83
C ASP A 72 -19.98 1.94 -9.03
N SER A 73 -21.20 2.12 -9.53
CA SER A 73 -22.15 1.03 -9.77
C SER A 73 -21.83 0.14 -10.98
N ARG A 74 -20.83 0.49 -11.79
CA ARG A 74 -20.44 -0.33 -12.95
C ARG A 74 -19.92 -1.69 -12.49
N PRO A 75 -20.40 -2.79 -13.07
CA PRO A 75 -19.93 -4.12 -12.68
C PRO A 75 -18.44 -4.30 -13.02
N PHE A 76 -17.74 -5.08 -12.21
CA PHE A 76 -16.34 -5.45 -12.44
C PHE A 76 -16.07 -6.86 -11.91
N ASN A 77 -14.99 -7.47 -12.42
CA ASN A 77 -14.65 -8.85 -12.07
C ASN A 77 -13.85 -8.91 -10.76
N THR A 78 -14.56 -9.11 -9.64
CA THR A 78 -13.95 -9.20 -8.29
C THR A 78 -12.90 -10.31 -8.18
N ASN A 79 -13.06 -11.43 -8.90
CA ASN A 79 -12.09 -12.54 -8.92
C ASN A 79 -10.78 -12.14 -9.60
N LEU A 80 -10.84 -11.37 -10.70
CA LEU A 80 -9.63 -10.86 -11.35
C LEU A 80 -8.91 -9.84 -10.46
N VAL A 81 -9.68 -8.99 -9.79
CA VAL A 81 -9.12 -8.03 -8.81
C VAL A 81 -8.39 -8.79 -7.69
N LEU A 82 -9.03 -9.78 -7.05
CA LEU A 82 -8.39 -10.59 -6.00
C LEU A 82 -7.12 -11.29 -6.50
N LYS A 83 -7.14 -11.87 -7.70
CA LYS A 83 -5.96 -12.51 -8.30
C LYS A 83 -4.81 -11.52 -8.53
N GLY A 84 -5.12 -10.30 -8.99
CA GLY A 84 -4.13 -9.25 -9.19
C GLY A 84 -3.51 -8.78 -7.88
N ILE A 85 -4.31 -8.52 -6.83
CA ILE A 85 -3.82 -8.18 -5.49
C ILE A 85 -2.90 -9.29 -4.97
N GLN A 86 -3.34 -10.56 -5.08
CA GLN A 86 -2.53 -11.71 -4.66
C GLN A 86 -1.21 -11.81 -5.44
N ALA A 87 -1.20 -11.47 -6.73
CA ALA A 87 0.02 -11.46 -7.53
C ALA A 87 0.99 -10.36 -7.06
N GLY A 88 0.48 -9.15 -6.77
CA GLY A 88 1.27 -8.06 -6.20
C GLY A 88 1.86 -8.42 -4.84
N ILE A 89 1.08 -9.01 -3.93
CA ILE A 89 1.55 -9.48 -2.62
C ILE A 89 2.66 -10.52 -2.79
N ARG A 90 2.48 -11.51 -3.67
CA ARG A 90 3.54 -12.51 -3.93
C ARG A 90 4.82 -11.88 -4.46
N HIS A 91 4.69 -10.86 -5.31
CA HIS A 91 5.86 -10.12 -5.80
C HIS A 91 6.59 -9.41 -4.67
N LEU A 92 5.90 -8.68 -3.78
CA LEU A 92 6.49 -8.07 -2.59
C LEU A 92 7.24 -9.12 -1.74
N HIS A 93 6.57 -10.23 -1.44
CA HIS A 93 7.16 -11.31 -0.63
C HIS A 93 8.40 -11.93 -1.27
N SER A 94 8.44 -12.04 -2.61
CA SER A 94 9.63 -12.55 -3.34
C SER A 94 10.84 -11.62 -3.21
N LEU A 95 10.60 -10.33 -2.92
CA LEU A 95 11.65 -9.33 -2.63
C LEU A 95 11.98 -9.23 -1.14
N GLY A 96 11.39 -10.10 -0.31
CA GLY A 96 11.55 -10.07 1.14
C GLY A 96 10.81 -8.93 1.83
N LEU A 97 9.84 -8.30 1.16
CA LEU A 97 9.04 -7.19 1.66
C LEU A 97 7.64 -7.66 2.06
N ILE A 98 7.13 -7.15 3.18
CA ILE A 98 5.76 -7.36 3.65
C ILE A 98 5.09 -5.98 3.70
N HIS A 99 3.93 -5.85 3.09
CA HIS A 99 3.22 -4.55 3.00
C HIS A 99 2.72 -4.06 4.36
N CYS A 100 2.23 -4.98 5.18
CA CYS A 100 1.71 -4.76 6.55
C CYS A 100 0.44 -3.91 6.65
N ASP A 101 -0.10 -3.40 5.53
CA ASP A 101 -1.34 -2.60 5.51
C ASP A 101 -2.16 -2.85 4.23
N ILE A 102 -2.42 -4.12 3.91
CA ILE A 102 -3.28 -4.49 2.77
C ILE A 102 -4.75 -4.24 3.13
N ASN A 103 -5.33 -3.19 2.53
CA ASN A 103 -6.73 -2.79 2.70
C ASN A 103 -7.27 -2.13 1.41
N PRO A 104 -8.59 -1.95 1.23
CA PRO A 104 -9.16 -1.42 -0.01
C PRO A 104 -8.73 0.01 -0.36
N ALA A 105 -8.38 0.86 0.61
CA ALA A 105 -7.89 2.20 0.35
C ALA A 105 -6.47 2.20 -0.26
N ASN A 106 -5.69 1.16 0.04
CA ASN A 106 -4.33 0.96 -0.48
C ASN A 106 -4.27 0.10 -1.75
N ILE A 107 -5.42 -0.16 -2.37
CA ILE A 107 -5.52 -0.78 -3.69
C ILE A 107 -6.17 0.25 -4.62
N VAL A 108 -5.47 0.69 -5.64
CA VAL A 108 -6.02 1.61 -6.66
C VAL A 108 -6.31 0.86 -7.95
N MET A 109 -7.32 1.36 -8.68
CA MET A 109 -7.76 0.73 -9.91
C MET A 109 -7.06 1.39 -11.10
N GLY A 110 -6.32 0.60 -11.83
CA GLY A 110 -5.71 0.96 -13.11
C GLY A 110 -6.69 0.77 -14.28
N ARG A 111 -6.16 0.83 -15.49
CA ARG A 111 -6.97 0.59 -16.72
C ARG A 111 -7.55 -0.83 -16.70
N GLY A 112 -8.83 -0.95 -17.07
CA GLY A 112 -9.52 -2.24 -17.14
C GLY A 112 -9.67 -2.92 -15.78
N ASP A 113 -9.86 -2.13 -14.73
CA ASP A 113 -9.99 -2.58 -13.35
C ASP A 113 -8.80 -3.43 -12.85
N THR A 114 -7.59 -3.19 -13.40
CA THR A 114 -6.37 -3.83 -12.91
C THR A 114 -6.04 -3.27 -11.52
N PRO A 115 -5.97 -4.09 -10.46
CA PRO A 115 -5.63 -3.61 -9.12
C PRO A 115 -4.14 -3.34 -9.00
N VAL A 116 -3.79 -2.25 -8.32
CA VAL A 116 -2.42 -1.82 -8.07
C VAL A 116 -2.26 -1.50 -6.59
N ILE A 117 -1.32 -2.15 -5.92
CA ILE A 117 -0.99 -1.91 -4.51
C ILE A 117 -0.19 -0.62 -4.42
N VAL A 118 -0.58 0.26 -3.49
CA VAL A 118 0.03 1.57 -3.21
C VAL A 118 0.31 1.72 -1.72
N ASP A 119 0.98 2.80 -1.35
CA ASP A 119 1.25 3.21 0.04
C ASP A 119 2.14 2.22 0.81
N PHE A 120 3.45 2.37 0.62
CA PHE A 120 4.46 1.45 1.18
C PHE A 120 5.08 1.95 2.48
N ASP A 121 4.50 2.94 3.15
CA ASP A 121 5.05 3.53 4.37
C ASP A 121 5.00 2.59 5.59
N SER A 122 4.10 1.61 5.58
CA SER A 122 4.03 0.53 6.59
C SER A 122 4.84 -0.72 6.21
N CYS A 123 5.40 -0.75 4.98
CA CYS A 123 6.11 -1.90 4.45
C CYS A 123 7.41 -2.16 5.23
N GLN A 124 7.68 -3.42 5.57
CA GLN A 124 8.87 -3.82 6.32
C GLN A 124 9.52 -5.06 5.68
N ARG A 125 10.78 -5.31 5.99
CA ARG A 125 11.42 -6.58 5.63
C ARG A 125 10.81 -7.72 6.44
N ASN A 126 10.70 -8.88 5.81
CA ASN A 126 10.19 -10.07 6.47
C ASN A 126 11.01 -10.41 7.74
N GLY A 127 10.32 -10.53 8.87
CA GLY A 127 10.90 -10.80 10.18
C GLY A 127 11.26 -9.55 10.99
N GLU A 128 11.20 -8.36 10.43
CA GLU A 128 11.43 -7.11 11.18
C GLU A 128 10.25 -6.79 12.09
N LYS A 129 10.52 -6.11 13.19
CA LYS A 129 9.49 -5.59 14.09
C LYS A 129 8.68 -4.52 13.36
N LEU A 130 7.36 -4.55 13.51
CA LEU A 130 6.51 -3.52 12.95
C LEU A 130 6.89 -2.16 13.53
N GLY A 131 7.00 -1.17 12.63
CA GLY A 131 7.33 0.19 12.97
C GLY A 131 6.19 0.93 13.68
N PHE A 132 6.27 2.26 13.66
CA PHE A 132 5.26 3.13 14.28
C PHE A 132 3.87 2.97 13.63
N LYS A 133 3.82 2.85 12.30
CA LYS A 133 2.61 2.48 11.56
C LYS A 133 2.42 0.96 11.58
N ARG A 134 1.37 0.51 12.25
CA ARG A 134 1.02 -0.92 12.38
C ARG A 134 -0.11 -1.36 11.45
N GLY A 135 -0.43 -0.55 10.44
CA GLY A 135 -1.54 -0.78 9.53
C GLY A 135 -2.85 -0.14 9.99
N THR A 136 -3.91 -0.36 9.23
CA THR A 136 -5.24 0.24 9.42
C THR A 136 -6.08 -0.63 10.35
N LEU A 137 -6.74 -0.01 11.35
CA LEU A 137 -7.69 -0.68 12.25
C LEU A 137 -8.72 -1.47 11.42
N ASP A 138 -9.16 -2.63 11.92
CA ASP A 138 -10.06 -3.59 11.27
C ASP A 138 -9.46 -4.35 10.06
N TRP A 139 -8.35 -3.89 9.49
CA TRP A 139 -7.66 -4.52 8.35
C TRP A 139 -6.37 -5.22 8.73
N THR A 140 -5.91 -5.02 9.96
CA THR A 140 -4.74 -5.66 10.57
C THR A 140 -5.13 -6.26 11.92
N ARG A 141 -4.33 -7.19 12.41
CA ARG A 141 -4.53 -7.77 13.75
C ARG A 141 -3.64 -7.04 14.75
N GLU A 142 -4.18 -6.74 15.93
CA GLU A 142 -3.44 -6.07 17.00
C GLU A 142 -2.29 -6.91 17.57
N ASP A 143 -2.39 -8.24 17.47
CA ASP A 143 -1.37 -9.18 17.96
C ASP A 143 -0.18 -9.34 17.00
N PHE A 144 -0.21 -8.75 15.81
CA PHE A 144 0.93 -8.73 14.90
C PHE A 144 2.02 -7.77 15.41
N GLY A 145 3.15 -8.33 15.87
CA GLY A 145 4.30 -7.57 16.34
C GLY A 145 5.45 -7.48 15.33
N TYR A 146 5.43 -8.34 14.32
CA TYR A 146 6.48 -8.48 13.31
C TYR A 146 5.90 -8.56 11.91
N ALA A 147 6.65 -8.08 10.93
CA ALA A 147 6.31 -8.18 9.52
C ALA A 147 6.49 -9.63 9.04
N ARG A 148 5.39 -10.27 8.69
CA ARG A 148 5.35 -11.65 8.19
C ARG A 148 4.33 -11.78 7.07
N PRO A 149 4.43 -12.77 6.18
CA PRO A 149 3.45 -13.00 5.12
C PRO A 149 2.00 -13.08 5.60
N GLU A 150 1.80 -13.46 6.88
CA GLU A 150 0.48 -13.57 7.52
C GLU A 150 -0.24 -12.22 7.63
N ASN A 151 0.51 -11.10 7.78
CA ASN A 151 -0.06 -9.76 7.82
C ASN A 151 -0.83 -9.48 6.51
N ASP A 152 -0.17 -9.68 5.38
CA ASP A 152 -0.77 -9.41 4.06
C ASP A 152 -1.83 -10.44 3.69
N LYS A 153 -1.67 -11.70 4.09
CA LYS A 153 -2.70 -12.74 3.91
C LYS A 153 -3.98 -12.39 4.67
N TYR A 154 -3.86 -11.84 5.88
CA TYR A 154 -5.01 -11.40 6.66
C TYR A 154 -5.74 -10.26 5.96
N GLY A 155 -5.03 -9.18 5.56
CA GLY A 155 -5.60 -8.08 4.80
C GLY A 155 -6.29 -8.55 3.51
N LEU A 156 -5.66 -9.47 2.76
CA LEU A 156 -6.25 -10.07 1.56
C LEU A 156 -7.54 -10.85 1.87
N SER A 157 -7.59 -11.58 2.99
CA SER A 157 -8.82 -12.29 3.39
C SER A 157 -9.96 -11.33 3.69
N LYS A 158 -9.66 -10.22 4.37
CA LYS A 158 -10.65 -9.15 4.64
C LYS A 158 -11.13 -8.47 3.36
N ILE A 159 -10.25 -8.22 2.39
CA ILE A 159 -10.65 -7.70 1.06
C ILE A 159 -11.56 -8.71 0.35
N ARG A 160 -11.31 -10.02 0.44
CA ARG A 160 -12.19 -11.05 -0.13
C ARG A 160 -13.59 -10.98 0.48
N ASP A 161 -13.69 -10.86 1.81
CA ASP A 161 -14.96 -10.73 2.51
C ASP A 161 -15.70 -9.45 2.10
N PHE A 162 -14.98 -8.32 2.02
CA PHE A 162 -15.51 -7.05 1.52
C PHE A 162 -16.06 -7.17 0.09
N LEU A 163 -15.33 -7.79 -0.82
CA LEU A 163 -15.75 -7.99 -2.21
C LEU A 163 -16.85 -9.05 -2.37
N SER A 164 -17.05 -9.93 -1.39
CA SER A 164 -18.15 -10.93 -1.44
C SER A 164 -19.54 -10.29 -1.34
N GLN A 165 -19.61 -9.05 -0.84
CA GLN A 165 -20.84 -8.27 -0.72
C GLN A 165 -21.21 -7.54 -2.03
N VAL A 166 -20.28 -7.49 -3.00
CA VAL A 166 -20.52 -6.87 -4.31
C VAL A 166 -21.37 -7.83 -5.17
N PRO A 167 -22.45 -7.34 -5.81
CA PRO A 167 -23.22 -8.18 -6.74
C PRO A 167 -22.32 -8.80 -7.79
N LYS A 168 -22.44 -10.13 -7.95
CA LYS A 168 -21.69 -10.85 -8.99
C LYS A 168 -22.25 -10.51 -10.37
N MET A 169 -21.36 -10.31 -11.33
CA MET A 169 -21.73 -10.28 -12.74
C MET A 169 -22.26 -11.62 -13.18
#